data_b438f7b6690fbbb37680e8727d448a16
#
_entry.id   b438f7b6690fbbb37680e8727d448a16
#
_cell.length_a   1.000
_cell.length_b   1.000
_cell.length_c   1.000
_cell.angle_alpha   90.00
_cell.angle_beta   90.00
_cell.angle_gamma   90.00
#
_symmetry.space_group_name_H-M   'P 1'
#
loop_
_entity.id
_entity.type
_entity.pdbx_description
1 polymer ?
#
loop_
_entity_poly.entity_id
_entity_poly.type
_entity_poly.pdbx_seq_one_letter_code
_entity_poly.pdbx_strand_id
1 'polypeptide(L)'
;METSAKRIRDLWVLVVYIYSNLRVSDVCYKSLPSILFFSTIQPFCLKKILDYHTPNQTDVSLREAYIYAAITVATIFLLMIISHWTLLQLTLLGLKIRIACSSLIYRRAFKLKQSSLEKVPVGHVINLLSNDVNRFETSVTFLPSIWIVPVNIVIVTGFL
;
A
#
# COMPACT_ATOMS: atom_id res chain seq x y z
N MET A 1 24.23 -25.66 -2.00
CA MET A 1 22.80 -25.39 -2.29
C MET A 1 21.94 -25.27 -1.04
N GLU A 2 22.14 -26.10 -0.03
CA GLU A 2 21.36 -26.10 1.23
C GLU A 2 21.43 -24.79 2.04
N THR A 3 22.55 -24.10 2.00
CA THR A 3 22.76 -22.81 2.69
C THR A 3 21.94 -21.65 2.10
N SER A 4 21.59 -21.68 0.82
CA SER A 4 20.80 -20.64 0.17
C SER A 4 19.30 -20.77 0.51
N ALA A 5 18.76 -21.99 0.52
CA ALA A 5 17.37 -22.25 0.88
C ALA A 5 17.08 -21.93 2.36
N LYS A 6 18.03 -22.22 3.25
CA LYS A 6 17.94 -21.86 4.67
C LYS A 6 17.97 -20.35 4.86
N ARG A 7 18.72 -19.65 4.03
CA ARG A 7 18.86 -18.19 4.02
C ARG A 7 17.58 -17.47 3.59
N ILE A 8 16.95 -17.98 2.53
CA ILE A 8 15.66 -17.46 2.04
C ILE A 8 14.56 -17.71 3.08
N ARG A 9 14.54 -18.86 3.69
CA ARG A 9 13.60 -19.20 4.76
C ARG A 9 13.74 -18.29 5.99
N ASP A 10 14.96 -17.99 6.43
CA ASP A 10 15.20 -17.10 7.57
C ASP A 10 14.77 -15.65 7.26
N LEU A 11 14.96 -15.19 6.02
CA LEU A 11 14.44 -13.89 5.56
C LEU A 11 12.92 -13.89 5.50
N TRP A 12 12.29 -14.93 4.98
CA TRP A 12 10.84 -15.08 4.95
C TRP A 12 10.23 -15.12 6.35
N VAL A 13 10.82 -15.89 7.25
CA VAL A 13 10.38 -15.94 8.67
C VAL A 13 10.47 -14.56 9.30
N LEU A 14 11.52 -13.80 9.01
CA LEU A 14 11.72 -12.46 9.56
C LEU A 14 10.75 -11.44 8.96
N VAL A 15 10.49 -11.50 7.66
CA VAL A 15 9.47 -10.69 6.97
C VAL A 15 8.08 -11.02 7.51
N VAL A 16 7.74 -12.31 7.65
CA VAL A 16 6.47 -12.75 8.22
C VAL A 16 6.34 -12.35 9.69
N TYR A 17 7.40 -12.47 10.49
CA TYR A 17 7.43 -12.04 11.89
C TYR A 17 7.26 -10.52 12.03
N ILE A 18 7.93 -9.74 11.18
CA ILE A 18 7.75 -8.28 11.13
C ILE A 18 6.32 -7.93 10.66
N TYR A 19 5.81 -8.65 9.68
CA TYR A 19 4.45 -8.45 9.17
C TYR A 19 3.38 -8.79 10.21
N SER A 20 3.55 -9.86 10.97
CA SER A 20 2.59 -10.29 12.01
C SER A 20 2.68 -9.46 13.30
N ASN A 21 3.88 -9.01 13.68
CA ASN A 21 4.09 -8.28 14.94
C ASN A 21 3.88 -6.76 14.83
N LEU A 22 3.94 -6.21 13.62
CA LEU A 22 3.71 -4.80 13.39
C LEU A 22 2.27 -4.63 12.92
N ARG A 23 1.28 -4.47 13.75
CA ARG A 23 -0.09 -3.92 13.49
C ARG A 23 -0.45 -3.57 12.01
N VAL A 24 0.22 -4.20 11.04
CA VAL A 24 0.02 -4.00 9.60
C VAL A 24 -1.33 -4.53 9.20
N SER A 25 -1.68 -5.69 9.74
CA SER A 25 -3.02 -6.26 9.56
C SER A 25 -4.10 -5.30 10.05
N ASP A 26 -3.87 -4.62 11.19
CA ASP A 26 -4.85 -3.69 11.74
C ASP A 26 -5.02 -2.44 10.89
N VAL A 27 -3.93 -1.87 10.37
CA VAL A 27 -4.00 -0.68 9.52
C VAL A 27 -4.62 -1.00 8.17
N CYS A 28 -4.18 -2.07 7.51
CA CYS A 28 -4.77 -2.51 6.24
C CYS A 28 -6.23 -2.95 6.42
N TYR A 29 -6.53 -3.71 7.45
CA TYR A 29 -7.89 -4.22 7.69
C TYR A 29 -8.89 -3.10 7.99
N LYS A 30 -8.49 -2.05 8.70
CA LYS A 30 -9.36 -0.91 9.04
C LYS A 30 -9.45 0.13 7.92
N SER A 31 -8.38 0.41 7.21
CA SER A 31 -8.35 1.47 6.19
C SER A 31 -8.85 1.01 4.83
N LEU A 32 -8.62 -0.26 4.44
CA LEU A 32 -9.07 -0.82 3.17
C LEU A 32 -10.59 -0.71 2.95
N PRO A 33 -11.46 -1.19 3.85
CA PRO A 33 -12.89 -1.09 3.67
C PRO A 33 -13.38 0.36 3.65
N SER A 34 -12.74 1.25 4.43
CA SER A 34 -13.09 2.67 4.43
C SER A 34 -12.75 3.33 3.09
N ILE A 35 -11.59 3.04 2.52
CA ILE A 35 -11.19 3.56 1.20
C ILE A 35 -12.15 3.05 0.12
N LEU A 36 -12.47 1.75 0.12
CA LEU A 36 -13.42 1.15 -0.82
C LEU A 36 -14.81 1.78 -0.69
N PHE A 37 -15.32 1.94 0.53
CA PHE A 37 -16.62 2.54 0.79
C PHE A 37 -16.72 3.96 0.26
N PHE A 38 -15.77 4.83 0.61
CA PHE A 38 -15.79 6.22 0.15
C PHE A 38 -15.55 6.35 -1.35
N SER A 39 -14.68 5.53 -1.95
CA SER A 39 -14.44 5.54 -3.40
C SER A 39 -15.65 5.06 -4.21
N THR A 40 -16.51 4.21 -3.63
CA THR A 40 -17.72 3.72 -4.29
C THR A 40 -18.86 4.74 -4.25
N ILE A 41 -18.93 5.59 -3.22
CA ILE A 41 -19.94 6.63 -3.10
C ILE A 41 -19.77 7.72 -4.17
N GLN A 42 -18.53 8.04 -4.57
CA GLN A 42 -18.26 9.11 -5.54
C GLN A 42 -18.98 8.95 -6.88
N PRO A 43 -18.89 7.83 -7.60
CA PRO A 43 -19.58 7.66 -8.88
C PRO A 43 -21.12 7.73 -8.74
N PHE A 44 -21.66 7.29 -7.60
CA PHE A 44 -23.10 7.41 -7.32
C PHE A 44 -23.56 8.86 -7.21
N CYS A 45 -22.85 9.65 -6.42
CA CYS A 45 -23.15 11.06 -6.27
C CYS A 45 -22.97 11.82 -7.59
N LEU A 46 -21.92 11.47 -8.35
CA LEU A 46 -21.66 12.07 -9.65
C LEU A 46 -22.77 11.75 -10.65
N LYS A 47 -23.26 10.51 -10.68
CA LYS A 47 -24.39 10.12 -11.54
C LYS A 47 -25.63 11.00 -11.25
N LYS A 48 -25.97 11.19 -9.98
CA LYS A 48 -27.11 12.04 -9.58
C LYS A 48 -26.94 13.50 -9.96
N ILE A 49 -25.72 14.04 -9.92
CA ILE A 49 -25.41 15.40 -10.38
C ILE A 49 -25.55 15.49 -11.91
N LEU A 50 -25.11 14.47 -12.65
CA LEU A 50 -25.25 14.39 -14.10
C LEU A 50 -26.72 14.27 -14.52
N ASP A 51 -27.53 13.47 -13.84
CA ASP A 51 -28.95 13.32 -14.09
C ASP A 51 -29.68 14.69 -14.00
N TYR A 52 -29.29 15.56 -13.06
CA TYR A 52 -29.82 16.94 -12.98
C TYR A 52 -29.51 17.78 -14.23
N HIS A 53 -28.35 17.57 -14.89
CA HIS A 53 -27.97 18.36 -16.07
C HIS A 53 -28.46 17.77 -17.39
N THR A 54 -29.05 16.57 -17.37
CA THR A 54 -29.54 15.93 -18.58
C THR A 54 -30.95 16.46 -18.93
N PRO A 55 -31.13 17.12 -20.09
CA PRO A 55 -32.43 17.63 -20.49
C PRO A 55 -33.37 16.47 -20.80
N ASN A 56 -34.37 16.23 -20.03
CA ASN A 56 -35.47 15.26 -20.07
C ASN A 56 -35.60 14.36 -18.84
N GLN A 57 -34.75 14.51 -17.83
CA GLN A 57 -34.92 13.83 -16.53
C GLN A 57 -35.17 14.87 -15.44
N THR A 58 -36.43 15.00 -15.04
CA THR A 58 -36.89 16.01 -14.05
C THR A 58 -36.96 15.48 -12.62
N ASP A 59 -36.35 14.33 -12.33
CA ASP A 59 -36.50 13.68 -11.04
C ASP A 59 -35.61 14.26 -9.92
N VAL A 60 -34.67 15.15 -10.24
CA VAL A 60 -33.74 15.72 -9.26
C VAL A 60 -33.98 17.20 -9.09
N SER A 61 -34.35 17.60 -7.88
CA SER A 61 -34.50 19.02 -7.51
C SER A 61 -33.15 19.73 -7.41
N LEU A 62 -33.11 21.02 -7.68
CA LEU A 62 -31.92 21.89 -7.53
C LEU A 62 -31.28 21.76 -6.13
N ARG A 63 -32.12 21.67 -5.10
CA ARG A 63 -31.68 21.47 -3.72
C ARG A 63 -30.94 20.14 -3.53
N GLU A 64 -31.44 19.07 -4.13
CA GLU A 64 -30.81 17.73 -4.07
C GLU A 64 -29.49 17.72 -4.80
N ALA A 65 -29.37 18.39 -5.95
CA ALA A 65 -28.11 18.51 -6.67
C ALA A 65 -27.03 19.20 -5.82
N TYR A 66 -27.35 20.25 -5.09
CA TYR A 66 -26.41 20.89 -4.15
C TYR A 66 -26.00 19.96 -3.00
N ILE A 67 -26.92 19.15 -2.47
CA ILE A 67 -26.64 18.19 -1.41
C ILE A 67 -25.67 17.13 -1.92
N TYR A 68 -25.91 16.56 -3.12
CA TYR A 68 -25.00 15.57 -3.71
C TYR A 68 -23.62 16.16 -4.01
N ALA A 69 -23.55 17.41 -4.47
CA ALA A 69 -22.27 18.09 -4.67
C ALA A 69 -21.51 18.28 -3.35
N ALA A 70 -22.19 18.69 -2.29
CA ALA A 70 -21.57 18.83 -0.96
C ALA A 70 -21.10 17.48 -0.40
N ILE A 71 -21.87 16.41 -0.56
CA ILE A 71 -21.48 15.05 -0.17
C ILE A 71 -20.25 14.61 -0.94
N THR A 72 -20.18 14.88 -2.25
CA THR A 72 -19.03 14.53 -3.09
C THR A 72 -17.75 15.22 -2.60
N VAL A 73 -17.81 16.51 -2.31
CA VAL A 73 -16.65 17.25 -1.78
C VAL A 73 -16.23 16.70 -0.41
N ALA A 74 -17.18 16.45 0.48
CA ALA A 74 -16.91 15.91 1.80
C ALA A 74 -16.28 14.50 1.73
N THR A 75 -16.78 13.63 0.85
CA THR A 75 -16.25 12.28 0.66
C THR A 75 -14.83 12.29 0.08
N ILE A 76 -14.52 13.20 -0.87
CA ILE A 76 -13.17 13.39 -1.40
C ILE A 76 -12.21 13.80 -0.29
N PHE A 77 -12.61 14.76 0.55
CA PHE A 77 -11.78 15.24 1.64
C PHE A 77 -11.49 14.16 2.68
N LEU A 78 -12.50 13.39 3.09
CA LEU A 78 -12.33 12.26 4.00
C LEU A 78 -11.44 11.17 3.40
N LEU A 79 -11.66 10.83 2.14
CA LEU A 79 -10.86 9.84 1.43
C LEU A 79 -9.38 10.26 1.35
N MET A 80 -9.12 11.54 1.13
CA MET A 80 -7.77 12.09 1.11
C MET A 80 -7.08 11.92 2.47
N ILE A 81 -7.75 12.25 3.58
CA ILE A 81 -7.19 12.08 4.93
C ILE A 81 -6.88 10.61 5.21
N ILE A 82 -7.83 9.71 4.95
CA ILE A 82 -7.67 8.27 5.23
C ILE A 82 -6.54 7.68 4.39
N SER A 83 -6.47 8.03 3.10
CA SER A 83 -5.43 7.52 2.19
C SER A 83 -4.03 8.00 2.58
N HIS A 84 -3.86 9.27 2.96
CA HIS A 84 -2.58 9.80 3.42
C HIS A 84 -2.13 9.16 4.74
N TRP A 85 -3.06 8.96 5.68
CA TRP A 85 -2.77 8.24 6.91
C TRP A 85 -2.30 6.81 6.65
N THR A 86 -2.99 6.10 5.76
CA THR A 86 -2.65 4.72 5.36
C THR A 86 -1.28 4.67 4.67
N LEU A 87 -1.02 5.59 3.75
CA LEU A 87 0.26 5.71 3.06
C LEU A 87 1.41 5.93 4.06
N LEU A 88 1.23 6.83 5.02
CA LEU A 88 2.22 7.08 6.07
C LEU A 88 2.55 5.81 6.86
N GLN A 89 1.54 5.06 7.28
CA GLN A 89 1.74 3.81 8.03
C GLN A 89 2.47 2.74 7.20
N LEU A 90 2.14 2.63 5.91
CA LEU A 90 2.81 1.69 4.99
C LEU A 90 4.27 2.08 4.74
N THR A 91 4.56 3.36 4.59
CA THR A 91 5.93 3.86 4.42
C THR A 91 6.76 3.60 5.67
N LEU A 92 6.22 3.87 6.87
CA LEU A 92 6.88 3.57 8.14
C LEU A 92 7.17 2.07 8.29
N LEU A 93 6.26 1.21 7.81
CA LEU A 93 6.49 -0.22 7.78
C LEU A 93 7.62 -0.60 6.83
N GLY A 94 7.61 -0.07 5.61
CA GLY A 94 8.67 -0.28 4.63
C GLY A 94 10.05 0.10 5.17
N LEU A 95 10.15 1.24 5.87
CA LEU A 95 11.37 1.68 6.55
C LEU A 95 11.83 0.68 7.63
N LYS A 96 10.92 0.16 8.44
CA LYS A 96 11.26 -0.83 9.47
C LYS A 96 11.79 -2.13 8.85
N ILE A 97 11.18 -2.60 7.77
CA ILE A 97 11.65 -3.77 7.01
C ILE A 97 13.05 -3.50 6.44
N ARG A 98 13.26 -2.32 5.86
CA ARG A 98 14.56 -1.89 5.33
C ARG A 98 15.65 -1.92 6.39
N ILE A 99 15.41 -1.36 7.57
CA ILE A 99 16.37 -1.35 8.69
C ILE A 99 16.68 -2.78 9.15
N ALA A 100 15.66 -3.63 9.28
CA ALA A 100 15.84 -5.02 9.68
C ALA A 100 16.68 -5.82 8.67
N CYS A 101 16.38 -5.70 7.37
CA CYS A 101 17.14 -6.36 6.32
C CYS A 101 18.60 -5.88 6.26
N SER A 102 18.82 -4.56 6.36
CA SER A 102 20.15 -3.98 6.40
C SER A 102 20.95 -4.48 7.59
N SER A 103 20.36 -4.51 8.79
CA SER A 103 21.00 -5.04 9.99
C SER A 103 21.42 -6.51 9.86
N LEU A 104 20.58 -7.33 9.22
CA LEU A 104 20.91 -8.74 8.96
C LEU A 104 22.08 -8.90 7.99
N ILE A 105 22.09 -8.11 6.90
CA ILE A 105 23.17 -8.12 5.91
C ILE A 105 24.48 -7.73 6.60
N TYR A 106 24.48 -6.65 7.40
CA TYR A 106 25.65 -6.22 8.16
C TYR A 106 26.16 -7.32 9.10
N ARG A 107 25.29 -7.89 9.93
CA ARG A 107 25.67 -8.96 10.88
C ARG A 107 26.26 -10.17 10.17
N ARG A 108 25.81 -10.49 8.96
CA ARG A 108 26.36 -11.60 8.17
C ARG A 108 27.67 -11.21 7.52
N ALA A 109 27.82 -9.99 7.00
CA ALA A 109 29.08 -9.51 6.44
C ALA A 109 30.21 -9.57 7.46
N PHE A 110 29.98 -9.17 8.71
CA PHE A 110 30.99 -9.29 9.77
C PHE A 110 31.34 -10.74 10.18
N LYS A 111 30.44 -11.70 9.96
CA LYS A 111 30.72 -13.12 10.24
C LYS A 111 31.44 -13.84 9.10
N LEU A 112 31.60 -13.23 7.94
CA LEU A 112 32.35 -13.79 6.83
C LEU A 112 33.84 -13.67 7.13
N LYS A 113 34.56 -14.81 7.02
CA LYS A 113 36.00 -14.88 7.18
C LYS A 113 36.68 -14.04 6.10
N GLN A 114 37.78 -13.38 6.42
CA GLN A 114 38.50 -12.46 5.53
C GLN A 114 38.80 -13.07 4.15
N SER A 115 39.13 -14.36 4.10
CA SER A 115 39.38 -15.13 2.86
C SER A 115 38.12 -15.29 1.96
N SER A 116 36.91 -15.09 2.51
CA SER A 116 35.65 -15.13 1.75
C SER A 116 35.21 -13.74 1.30
N LEU A 117 35.66 -12.69 1.96
CA LEU A 117 35.45 -11.28 1.59
C LEU A 117 36.25 -10.89 0.35
N GLU A 118 37.43 -11.47 0.13
CA GLU A 118 38.23 -11.27 -1.11
C GLU A 118 37.50 -11.74 -2.38
N LYS A 119 36.61 -12.73 -2.25
CA LYS A 119 35.81 -13.27 -3.36
C LYS A 119 34.51 -12.52 -3.64
N VAL A 120 34.04 -11.65 -2.72
CA VAL A 120 32.83 -10.87 -2.89
C VAL A 120 33.23 -9.39 -2.95
N PRO A 121 33.14 -8.75 -4.11
CA PRO A 121 33.50 -7.35 -4.21
C PRO A 121 32.62 -6.51 -3.29
N VAL A 122 33.25 -5.65 -2.49
CA VAL A 122 32.57 -4.76 -1.52
C VAL A 122 31.47 -3.94 -2.19
N GLY A 123 31.65 -3.56 -3.47
CA GLY A 123 30.66 -2.88 -4.26
C GLY A 123 29.35 -3.65 -4.45
N HIS A 124 29.43 -4.99 -4.51
CA HIS A 124 28.22 -5.82 -4.60
C HIS A 124 27.37 -5.76 -3.32
N VAL A 125 28.02 -5.78 -2.16
CA VAL A 125 27.33 -5.65 -0.85
C VAL A 125 26.72 -4.28 -0.69
N ILE A 126 27.40 -3.22 -1.12
CA ILE A 126 26.90 -1.85 -1.09
C ILE A 126 25.70 -1.69 -2.02
N ASN A 127 25.77 -2.24 -3.23
CA ASN A 127 24.69 -2.20 -4.20
C ASN A 127 23.43 -2.95 -3.68
N LEU A 128 23.62 -4.10 -3.06
CA LEU A 128 22.55 -4.88 -2.44
C LEU A 128 21.87 -4.11 -1.29
N LEU A 129 22.65 -3.41 -0.45
CA LEU A 129 22.16 -2.59 0.64
C LEU A 129 21.41 -1.34 0.16
N SER A 130 21.89 -0.68 -0.92
CA SER A 130 21.32 0.58 -1.38
C SER A 130 20.14 0.40 -2.34
N ASN A 131 20.22 -0.54 -3.26
CA ASN A 131 19.22 -0.71 -4.32
C ASN A 131 18.20 -1.79 -4.00
N ASP A 132 18.62 -2.99 -3.65
CA ASP A 132 17.70 -4.11 -3.50
C ASP A 132 16.85 -3.98 -2.23
N VAL A 133 17.45 -3.49 -1.14
CA VAL A 133 16.70 -3.26 0.11
C VAL A 133 15.72 -2.08 -0.04
N ASN A 134 16.05 -1.08 -0.85
CA ASN A 134 15.14 0.04 -1.13
C ASN A 134 13.89 -0.40 -1.93
N ARG A 135 14.02 -1.40 -2.80
CA ARG A 135 12.88 -1.97 -3.54
C ARG A 135 11.83 -2.59 -2.63
N PHE A 136 12.23 -3.16 -1.49
CA PHE A 136 11.28 -3.68 -0.51
C PHE A 136 10.40 -2.59 0.11
N GLU A 137 10.97 -1.43 0.40
CA GLU A 137 10.22 -0.27 0.91
C GLU A 137 9.13 0.15 -0.07
N THR A 138 9.50 0.29 -1.34
CA THR A 138 8.57 0.66 -2.41
C THR A 138 7.50 -0.41 -2.62
N SER A 139 7.88 -1.69 -2.64
CA SER A 139 6.94 -2.80 -2.86
C SER A 139 5.87 -2.89 -1.78
N VAL A 140 6.23 -2.71 -0.51
CA VAL A 140 5.29 -2.74 0.62
C VAL A 140 4.26 -1.62 0.51
N THR A 141 4.66 -0.44 0.04
CA THR A 141 3.77 0.71 -0.13
C THR A 141 2.70 0.47 -1.19
N PHE A 142 3.03 -0.22 -2.28
CA PHE A 142 2.08 -0.50 -3.38
C PHE A 142 1.27 -1.79 -3.22
N LEU A 143 1.66 -2.68 -2.32
CA LEU A 143 1.02 -3.98 -2.14
C LEU A 143 -0.50 -3.91 -1.89
N PRO A 144 -1.05 -3.00 -1.07
CA PRO A 144 -2.50 -2.87 -0.90
C PRO A 144 -3.22 -2.43 -2.17
N SER A 145 -2.60 -1.62 -3.02
CA SER A 145 -3.21 -1.11 -4.26
C SER A 145 -3.53 -2.22 -5.26
N ILE A 146 -2.75 -3.31 -5.25
CA ILE A 146 -2.95 -4.49 -6.12
C ILE A 146 -4.33 -5.13 -5.88
N TRP A 147 -4.83 -5.07 -4.65
CA TRP A 147 -6.14 -5.64 -4.29
C TRP A 147 -7.27 -4.62 -4.35
N ILE A 148 -7.01 -3.38 -3.96
CA ILE A 148 -8.03 -2.31 -3.91
C ILE A 148 -8.52 -1.97 -5.30
N VAL A 149 -7.60 -1.81 -6.27
CA VAL A 149 -7.95 -1.35 -7.62
C VAL A 149 -8.88 -2.32 -8.35
N PRO A 150 -8.60 -3.63 -8.49
CA PRO A 150 -9.49 -4.55 -9.19
C PRO A 150 -10.84 -4.72 -8.48
N VAL A 151 -10.87 -4.76 -7.15
CA VAL A 151 -12.12 -4.85 -6.39
C VAL A 151 -12.98 -3.60 -6.62
N ASN A 152 -12.39 -2.41 -6.61
CA ASN A 152 -13.11 -1.17 -6.87
C ASN A 152 -13.67 -1.11 -8.30
N ILE A 153 -12.91 -1.54 -9.31
CA ILE A 153 -13.36 -1.63 -10.69
C ILE A 153 -14.59 -2.54 -10.81
N VAL A 154 -14.55 -3.74 -10.22
CA VAL A 154 -15.68 -4.68 -10.26
C VAL A 154 -16.92 -4.09 -9.61
N ILE A 155 -16.78 -3.47 -8.44
CA ILE A 155 -17.90 -2.85 -7.72
C ILE A 155 -18.49 -1.72 -8.55
N VAL A 156 -17.67 -0.78 -9.01
CA VAL A 156 -18.16 0.40 -9.77
C VAL A 156 -18.81 -0.03 -11.08
N THR A 157 -18.23 -0.98 -11.82
CA THR A 157 -18.80 -1.47 -13.06
C THR A 157 -20.12 -2.25 -12.85
N GLY A 158 -20.27 -2.93 -11.71
CA GLY A 158 -21.51 -3.64 -11.39
C GLY A 158 -22.65 -2.74 -10.93
N PHE A 159 -22.36 -1.50 -10.52
CA PHE A 159 -23.36 -0.52 -10.06
C PHE A 159 -23.73 0.56 -11.11
N LEU A 160 -22.92 0.75 -12.13
CA LEU A 160 -23.19 1.66 -13.26
C LEU A 160 -24.09 1.01 -14.29
#